data_dd76bd8823e6955904d9762985e00406
#
_entry.id   dd76bd8823e6955904d9762985e00406
#
_cell.length_a   1.000
_cell.length_b   1.000
_cell.length_c   1.000
_cell.angle_alpha   90.00
_cell.angle_beta   90.00
_cell.angle_gamma   90.00
#
_symmetry.space_group_name_H-M   'P 1'
#
loop_
_entity.id
_entity.type
_entity.pdbx_description
1 polymer ?
#
loop_
_entity_poly.entity_id
_entity_poly.type
_entity_poly.pdbx_seq_one_letter_code
_entity_poly.pdbx_strand_id
1 'polypeptide(L)'
;MTAGVASLAVKDLLRGTRRHGKVLAALPHAIYLEFADAVPEPRVIAVSPPDAIRLPNAIITGSWETCPPGHPASAAECWAGGSRVMACDLDIRVVRWWDPSPVFGPLSRARLDHGSGVLARLYAAAEHAPGLAGQNGPGQLAACCASGDLAGAVEAAEHLVGLGPGLVPSGDSVVSGVLLALRLLGGAISGGTRAVWLANWLSAAVTCDAAQRTTTLAASLLHCAAKGQAAAEVSAVLLGMAGQEPLERAASRLLAAPQGADLAWGLLAGCRAALLLSVS
;
A
#
# COMPACT_ATOMS: atom_id res chain seq x y z
N MET A 1 19.44 -12.32 18.45
CA MET A 1 19.49 -11.13 17.57
C MET A 1 19.56 -11.62 16.12
N THR A 2 18.61 -11.23 15.31
CA THR A 2 18.45 -11.66 13.92
C THR A 2 18.70 -10.49 12.97
N ALA A 3 19.23 -10.77 11.77
CA ALA A 3 19.41 -9.76 10.74
C ALA A 3 18.07 -9.49 10.02
N GLY A 4 17.78 -8.22 9.78
CA GLY A 4 16.58 -7.79 9.06
C GLY A 4 16.89 -6.85 7.90
N VAL A 5 16.00 -6.86 6.89
CA VAL A 5 16.02 -5.94 5.76
C VAL A 5 14.80 -5.02 5.89
N ALA A 6 15.01 -3.73 6.13
CA ALA A 6 13.93 -2.79 6.39
C ALA A 6 13.60 -1.91 5.19
N SER A 7 12.35 -1.51 5.09
CA SER A 7 11.91 -0.50 4.14
C SER A 7 12.45 0.89 4.48
N LEU A 8 12.79 1.66 3.44
CA LEU A 8 13.12 3.08 3.60
C LEU A 8 11.94 3.90 4.14
N ALA A 9 10.69 3.45 3.98
CA ALA A 9 9.52 4.14 4.52
C ALA A 9 9.55 4.27 6.06
N VAL A 10 10.15 3.30 6.76
CA VAL A 10 10.27 3.29 8.23
C VAL A 10 11.65 3.73 8.74
N LYS A 11 12.46 4.32 7.85
CA LYS A 11 13.85 4.68 8.17
C LYS A 11 13.96 5.67 9.32
N ASP A 12 13.13 6.71 9.34
CA ASP A 12 13.19 7.75 10.35
C ASP A 12 12.80 7.23 11.73
N LEU A 13 11.81 6.32 11.78
CA LEU A 13 11.41 5.64 13.00
C LEU A 13 12.55 4.75 13.52
N LEU A 14 13.21 4.01 12.63
CA LEU A 14 14.26 3.05 13.00
C LEU A 14 15.61 3.69 13.30
N ARG A 15 15.97 4.81 12.67
CA ARG A 15 17.24 5.51 12.91
C ARG A 15 17.21 6.47 14.09
N GLY A 16 16.03 6.86 14.51
CA GLY A 16 15.83 7.79 15.62
C GLY A 16 16.22 7.20 16.99
N THR A 17 15.96 7.99 18.02
CA THR A 17 16.05 7.54 19.42
C THR A 17 15.07 6.38 19.67
N ARG A 18 15.39 5.57 20.66
CA ARG A 18 14.52 4.45 21.06
C ARG A 18 13.13 4.96 21.42
N ARG A 19 12.13 4.40 20.77
CA ARG A 19 10.71 4.67 21.02
C ARG A 19 10.03 3.40 21.50
N HIS A 20 9.17 3.53 22.48
CA HIS A 20 8.32 2.43 22.94
C HIS A 20 7.04 2.41 22.10
N GLY A 21 6.55 1.22 21.85
CA GLY A 21 5.34 0.96 21.11
C GLY A 21 4.60 -0.24 21.67
N LYS A 22 3.56 -0.64 21.03
CA LYS A 22 2.77 -1.82 21.36
C LYS A 22 2.61 -2.74 20.15
N VAL A 23 2.42 -4.02 20.42
CA VAL A 23 2.03 -4.97 19.38
C VAL A 23 0.55 -4.73 19.06
N LEU A 24 0.29 -4.29 17.82
CA LEU A 24 -1.06 -4.05 17.33
C LEU A 24 -1.77 -5.36 16.98
N ALA A 25 -1.07 -6.28 16.32
CA ALA A 25 -1.54 -7.62 16.00
C ALA A 25 -0.35 -8.55 15.75
N ALA A 26 -0.50 -9.82 16.12
CA ALA A 26 0.41 -10.90 15.77
C ALA A 26 -0.36 -11.98 15.00
N LEU A 27 0.04 -12.19 13.76
CA LEU A 27 -0.53 -13.16 12.84
C LEU A 27 0.53 -14.20 12.47
N PRO A 28 0.16 -15.35 11.90
CA PRO A 28 1.14 -16.37 11.51
C PRO A 28 2.24 -15.87 10.56
N HIS A 29 1.94 -14.87 9.74
CA HIS A 29 2.84 -14.35 8.69
C HIS A 29 3.22 -12.88 8.87
N ALA A 30 2.82 -12.21 9.96
CA ALA A 30 3.20 -10.83 10.24
C ALA A 30 2.95 -10.44 11.69
N ILE A 31 3.82 -9.60 12.24
CA ILE A 31 3.59 -8.88 13.49
C ILE A 31 3.55 -7.39 13.16
N TYR A 32 2.51 -6.70 13.60
CA TYR A 32 2.33 -5.27 13.40
C TYR A 32 2.63 -4.53 14.70
N LEU A 33 3.55 -3.58 14.64
CA LEU A 33 4.04 -2.81 15.77
C LEU A 33 3.64 -1.35 15.60
N GLU A 34 2.88 -0.81 16.54
CA GLU A 34 2.43 0.58 16.54
C GLU A 34 3.30 1.45 17.44
N PHE A 35 3.70 2.61 16.93
CA PHE A 35 4.46 3.66 17.61
C PHE A 35 3.66 4.95 17.54
N ALA A 36 2.75 5.16 18.49
CA ALA A 36 1.78 6.26 18.48
C ALA A 36 2.41 7.64 18.36
N ASP A 37 3.59 7.84 18.98
CA ASP A 37 4.32 9.11 18.99
C ASP A 37 5.22 9.29 17.74
N ALA A 38 5.18 8.36 16.77
CA ALA A 38 5.99 8.48 15.57
C ALA A 38 5.45 9.58 14.64
N VAL A 39 6.30 10.54 14.33
CA VAL A 39 6.05 11.57 13.32
C VAL A 39 7.35 11.70 12.52
N PRO A 40 7.32 11.69 11.20
CA PRO A 40 6.15 11.50 10.30
C PRO A 40 5.68 10.05 10.20
N GLU A 41 4.52 9.85 9.61
CA GLU A 41 4.03 8.52 9.21
C GLU A 41 5.02 7.82 8.24
N PRO A 42 5.08 6.48 8.26
CA PRO A 42 4.16 5.52 8.92
C PRO A 42 4.47 5.31 10.41
N ARG A 43 3.40 5.14 11.21
CA ARG A 43 3.48 4.80 12.64
C ARG A 43 3.51 3.31 12.92
N VAL A 44 3.21 2.49 11.93
CA VAL A 44 3.21 1.03 12.06
C VAL A 44 4.38 0.44 11.31
N ILE A 45 5.10 -0.46 11.96
CA ILE A 45 6.08 -1.34 11.32
C ILE A 45 5.46 -2.73 11.20
N ALA A 46 5.49 -3.32 10.00
CA ALA A 46 5.21 -4.73 9.79
C ALA A 46 6.52 -5.53 9.90
N VAL A 47 6.55 -6.57 10.71
CA VAL A 47 7.66 -7.54 10.73
C VAL A 47 7.15 -8.83 10.13
N SER A 48 7.83 -9.38 9.13
CA SER A 48 7.36 -10.57 8.41
C SER A 48 8.51 -11.46 7.91
N PRO A 49 8.23 -12.75 7.66
CA PRO A 49 9.17 -13.66 6.99
C PRO A 49 9.33 -13.31 5.49
N PRO A 50 10.34 -13.88 4.82
CA PRO A 50 10.64 -13.54 3.42
C PRO A 50 9.57 -13.97 2.40
N ASP A 51 8.77 -14.96 2.73
CA ASP A 51 7.68 -15.52 1.90
C ASP A 51 6.34 -14.81 2.08
N ALA A 52 6.22 -13.94 3.09
CA ALA A 52 5.04 -13.12 3.29
C ALA A 52 4.98 -11.92 2.33
N ILE A 53 3.79 -11.30 2.23
CA ILE A 53 3.60 -10.05 1.48
C ILE A 53 4.54 -8.98 2.03
N ARG A 54 5.34 -8.38 1.14
CA ARG A 54 6.27 -7.33 1.51
C ARG A 54 5.59 -5.96 1.47
N LEU A 55 5.02 -5.57 2.61
CA LEU A 55 4.37 -4.27 2.76
C LEU A 55 5.38 -3.11 2.68
N PRO A 56 4.95 -1.90 2.25
CA PRO A 56 5.84 -0.75 2.10
C PRO A 56 6.50 -0.29 3.41
N ASN A 57 5.93 -0.61 4.55
CA ASN A 57 6.42 -0.32 5.90
C ASN A 57 7.03 -1.54 6.61
N ALA A 58 7.53 -2.54 5.84
CA ALA A 58 7.95 -3.81 6.41
C ALA A 58 9.44 -3.89 6.77
N ILE A 59 9.72 -4.75 7.76
CA ILE A 59 11.03 -5.35 8.03
C ILE A 59 10.91 -6.85 7.74
N ILE A 60 11.74 -7.35 6.85
CA ILE A 60 11.81 -8.77 6.51
C ILE A 60 12.92 -9.40 7.33
N THR A 61 12.63 -10.51 8.02
CA THR A 61 13.61 -11.25 8.85
C THR A 61 13.70 -12.71 8.42
N GLY A 62 14.92 -13.25 8.36
CA GLY A 62 15.16 -14.63 7.96
C GLY A 62 14.82 -15.67 9.03
N SER A 63 14.80 -15.29 10.30
CA SER A 63 14.32 -16.15 11.39
C SER A 63 12.91 -15.72 11.75
N TRP A 64 11.97 -16.62 11.55
CA TRP A 64 10.59 -16.41 11.90
C TRP A 64 10.15 -17.47 12.90
N GLU A 65 9.99 -17.05 14.14
CA GLU A 65 9.27 -17.81 15.13
C GLU A 65 7.96 -17.08 15.39
N THR A 66 6.86 -17.74 15.13
CA THR A 66 5.55 -17.19 15.42
C THR A 66 5.48 -16.82 16.90
N CYS A 67 4.96 -15.64 17.21
CA CYS A 67 4.60 -15.32 18.58
C CYS A 67 3.72 -16.45 19.13
N PRO A 68 4.04 -17.05 20.29
CA PRO A 68 3.31 -18.23 20.78
C PRO A 68 1.81 -17.97 20.78
N PRO A 69 0.97 -18.89 20.27
CA PRO A 69 -0.48 -18.76 20.36
C PRO A 69 -0.87 -18.72 21.84
N GLY A 70 -1.54 -17.66 22.27
CA GLY A 70 -1.98 -17.48 23.65
C GLY A 70 -1.30 -16.38 24.45
N HIS A 71 -0.23 -15.75 23.94
CA HIS A 71 0.16 -14.46 24.48
C HIS A 71 -0.87 -13.41 24.05
N PRO A 72 -1.40 -12.60 24.98
CA PRO A 72 -2.21 -11.44 24.60
C PRO A 72 -1.30 -10.49 23.83
N ALA A 73 -1.20 -10.70 22.50
CA ALA A 73 -0.34 -9.93 21.60
C ALA A 73 -0.63 -8.42 21.72
N SER A 74 -1.86 -8.05 22.07
CA SER A 74 -2.31 -6.66 22.19
C SER A 74 -1.82 -5.90 23.44
N ALA A 75 -0.93 -6.48 24.26
CA ALA A 75 -0.35 -5.80 25.43
C ALA A 75 1.17 -5.96 25.54
N ALA A 76 1.82 -6.69 24.62
CA ALA A 76 3.26 -6.84 24.64
C ALA A 76 3.92 -5.51 24.23
N GLU A 77 4.81 -5.02 25.11
CA GLU A 77 5.65 -3.86 24.81
C GLU A 77 6.63 -4.20 23.68
N CYS A 78 6.81 -3.28 22.79
CA CYS A 78 7.86 -3.33 21.79
C CYS A 78 8.66 -2.01 21.80
N TRP A 79 9.81 -2.02 21.13
CA TRP A 79 10.54 -0.78 20.91
C TRP A 79 11.27 -0.81 19.57
N ALA A 80 11.49 0.36 19.00
CA ALA A 80 12.27 0.57 17.78
C ALA A 80 13.20 1.78 17.95
N GLY A 81 14.37 1.72 17.33
CA GLY A 81 15.36 2.79 17.33
C GLY A 81 16.80 2.26 17.25
N GLY A 82 17.74 3.10 16.84
CA GLY A 82 19.14 2.71 16.67
C GLY A 82 19.35 1.56 15.69
N SER A 83 18.51 1.48 14.63
CA SER A 83 18.48 0.39 13.65
C SER A 83 18.16 -0.99 14.25
N ARG A 84 17.38 -1.01 15.32
CA ARG A 84 16.90 -2.24 15.97
C ARG A 84 15.41 -2.17 16.25
N VAL A 85 14.78 -3.33 16.27
CA VAL A 85 13.41 -3.55 16.71
C VAL A 85 13.39 -4.74 17.65
N MET A 86 12.68 -4.59 18.75
CA MET A 86 12.38 -5.69 19.66
C MET A 86 10.87 -5.77 19.86
N ALA A 87 10.33 -6.95 19.64
CA ALA A 87 8.91 -7.24 19.87
C ALA A 87 8.75 -8.73 20.17
N CYS A 88 7.98 -9.07 21.19
CA CYS A 88 7.89 -10.45 21.70
C CYS A 88 9.31 -10.98 21.95
N ASP A 89 9.64 -12.17 21.44
CA ASP A 89 10.98 -12.78 21.53
C ASP A 89 11.90 -12.42 20.34
N LEU A 90 11.44 -11.56 19.43
CA LEU A 90 12.20 -11.13 18.26
C LEU A 90 13.07 -9.93 18.60
N ASP A 91 14.41 -10.10 18.46
CA ASP A 91 15.40 -9.02 18.49
C ASP A 91 16.03 -8.89 17.11
N ILE A 92 15.62 -7.85 16.36
CA ILE A 92 15.99 -7.67 14.97
C ILE A 92 16.92 -6.48 14.81
N ARG A 93 18.09 -6.71 14.19
CA ARG A 93 19.00 -5.65 13.77
C ARG A 93 18.83 -5.41 12.26
N VAL A 94 18.52 -4.18 11.86
CA VAL A 94 18.45 -3.78 10.47
C VAL A 94 19.87 -3.68 9.89
N VAL A 95 20.15 -4.52 8.91
CA VAL A 95 21.47 -4.60 8.24
C VAL A 95 21.43 -4.12 6.79
N ARG A 96 20.24 -4.08 6.19
CA ARG A 96 20.02 -3.63 4.80
C ARG A 96 18.73 -2.86 4.70
N TRP A 97 18.63 -2.01 3.66
CA TRP A 97 17.46 -1.21 3.36
C TRP A 97 16.99 -1.50 1.94
N TRP A 98 15.69 -1.42 1.71
CA TRP A 98 15.09 -1.50 0.38
C TRP A 98 14.14 -0.31 0.17
N ASP A 99 14.02 0.12 -1.09
CA ASP A 99 13.12 1.22 -1.45
C ASP A 99 11.75 0.65 -1.87
N PRO A 100 10.65 1.03 -1.20
CA PRO A 100 9.31 0.62 -1.60
C PRO A 100 8.73 1.44 -2.77
N SER A 101 9.48 2.42 -3.30
CA SER A 101 9.05 3.27 -4.40
C SER A 101 9.55 2.68 -5.73
N PRO A 102 8.67 2.08 -6.57
CA PRO A 102 9.11 1.55 -7.84
C PRO A 102 9.53 2.70 -8.79
N VAL A 103 10.60 2.45 -9.55
CA VAL A 103 11.14 3.42 -10.50
C VAL A 103 10.70 3.04 -11.91
N PHE A 104 10.10 3.98 -12.61
CA PHE A 104 9.62 3.80 -13.98
C PHE A 104 10.54 4.52 -14.98
N GLY A 105 10.85 3.83 -16.08
CA GLY A 105 11.35 4.50 -17.28
C GLY A 105 10.22 5.23 -18.02
N PRO A 106 10.55 5.91 -19.14
CA PRO A 106 9.54 6.56 -20.00
C PRO A 106 8.45 5.58 -20.40
N LEU A 107 7.19 5.92 -20.10
CA LEU A 107 6.03 5.07 -20.34
C LEU A 107 5.18 5.66 -21.48
N SER A 108 4.99 4.89 -22.54
CA SER A 108 4.08 5.30 -23.62
C SER A 108 2.62 4.99 -23.24
N ARG A 109 1.70 5.85 -23.71
CA ARG A 109 0.26 5.68 -23.54
C ARG A 109 -0.22 4.31 -24.03
N ALA A 110 0.20 3.90 -25.24
CA ALA A 110 -0.19 2.62 -25.82
C ALA A 110 0.25 1.42 -24.98
N ARG A 111 1.45 1.49 -24.38
CA ARG A 111 1.95 0.43 -23.49
C ARG A 111 1.13 0.34 -22.21
N LEU A 112 0.83 1.49 -21.60
CA LEU A 112 0.02 1.53 -20.39
C LEU A 112 -1.41 1.05 -20.65
N ASP A 113 -2.02 1.44 -21.75
CA ASP A 113 -3.35 1.00 -22.17
C ASP A 113 -3.38 -0.52 -22.39
N HIS A 114 -2.37 -1.07 -23.09
CA HIS A 114 -2.22 -2.53 -23.26
C HIS A 114 -2.08 -3.25 -21.92
N GLY A 115 -1.17 -2.81 -21.02
CA GLY A 115 -0.96 -3.41 -19.71
C GLY A 115 -2.22 -3.35 -18.83
N SER A 116 -2.95 -2.23 -18.87
CA SER A 116 -4.23 -2.08 -18.21
C SER A 116 -5.27 -3.09 -18.72
N GLY A 117 -5.35 -3.30 -20.04
CA GLY A 117 -6.22 -4.30 -20.65
C GLY A 117 -5.86 -5.74 -20.26
N VAL A 118 -4.56 -6.06 -20.10
CA VAL A 118 -4.12 -7.36 -19.59
C VAL A 118 -4.56 -7.54 -18.14
N LEU A 119 -4.26 -6.57 -17.27
CA LEU A 119 -4.67 -6.63 -15.85
C LEU A 119 -6.18 -6.75 -15.71
N ALA A 120 -6.96 -6.02 -16.50
CA ALA A 120 -8.42 -6.09 -16.47
C ALA A 120 -8.96 -7.48 -16.82
N ARG A 121 -8.36 -8.17 -17.80
CA ARG A 121 -8.74 -9.56 -18.14
C ARG A 121 -8.40 -10.54 -17.01
N LEU A 122 -7.21 -10.41 -16.41
CA LEU A 122 -6.78 -11.26 -15.29
C LEU A 122 -7.66 -11.03 -14.06
N TYR A 123 -8.01 -9.77 -13.78
CA TYR A 123 -8.93 -9.40 -12.71
C TYR A 123 -10.32 -10.00 -12.92
N ALA A 124 -10.88 -9.90 -14.14
CA ALA A 124 -12.20 -10.46 -14.46
C ALA A 124 -12.25 -12.00 -14.42
N ALA A 125 -11.11 -12.66 -14.66
CA ALA A 125 -10.97 -14.12 -14.59
C ALA A 125 -10.71 -14.64 -13.16
N ALA A 126 -10.42 -13.76 -12.20
CA ALA A 126 -10.15 -14.15 -10.82
C ALA A 126 -11.45 -14.52 -10.09
N GLU A 127 -11.42 -15.61 -9.33
CA GLU A 127 -12.57 -16.10 -8.56
C GLU A 127 -12.89 -15.25 -7.31
N HIS A 128 -12.00 -14.31 -6.95
CA HIS A 128 -12.13 -13.49 -5.75
C HIS A 128 -12.94 -12.22 -6.05
N ALA A 129 -14.10 -12.11 -5.40
CA ALA A 129 -14.87 -10.86 -5.44
C ALA A 129 -14.18 -9.78 -4.57
N PRO A 130 -14.11 -8.52 -5.04
CA PRO A 130 -13.68 -7.41 -4.20
C PRO A 130 -14.60 -7.25 -2.99
N GLY A 131 -14.04 -6.84 -1.85
CA GLY A 131 -14.80 -6.72 -0.60
C GLY A 131 -15.93 -5.68 -0.63
N LEU A 132 -15.89 -4.77 -1.62
CA LEU A 132 -16.93 -3.76 -1.87
C LEU A 132 -17.77 -4.07 -3.12
N ALA A 133 -17.86 -5.34 -3.54
CA ALA A 133 -18.68 -5.73 -4.67
C ALA A 133 -20.15 -5.30 -4.47
N GLY A 134 -20.71 -4.66 -5.49
CA GLY A 134 -22.10 -4.17 -5.46
C GLY A 134 -22.29 -2.82 -4.76
N GLN A 135 -21.24 -2.21 -4.21
CA GLN A 135 -21.30 -0.84 -3.67
C GLN A 135 -20.94 0.20 -4.73
N ASN A 136 -21.62 1.36 -4.68
CA ASN A 136 -21.45 2.43 -5.67
C ASN A 136 -20.17 3.27 -5.45
N GLY A 137 -19.65 3.32 -4.22
CA GLY A 137 -18.52 4.18 -3.84
C GLY A 137 -17.27 4.02 -4.71
N PRO A 138 -16.78 2.79 -4.97
CA PRO A 138 -15.62 2.59 -5.85
C PRO A 138 -15.86 3.14 -7.26
N GLY A 139 -17.04 2.87 -7.85
CA GLY A 139 -17.40 3.37 -9.17
C GLY A 139 -17.46 4.90 -9.24
N GLN A 140 -17.97 5.54 -8.19
CA GLN A 140 -18.03 7.00 -8.08
C GLN A 140 -16.60 7.59 -8.03
N LEU A 141 -15.72 7.05 -7.19
CA LEU A 141 -14.32 7.48 -7.13
C LEU A 141 -13.65 7.37 -8.51
N ALA A 142 -13.83 6.23 -9.20
CA ALA A 142 -13.26 6.02 -10.54
C ALA A 142 -13.79 7.04 -11.55
N ALA A 143 -15.09 7.34 -11.55
CA ALA A 143 -15.71 8.30 -12.46
C ALA A 143 -15.21 9.73 -12.21
N CYS A 144 -15.15 10.17 -10.97
CA CYS A 144 -14.63 11.49 -10.59
C CYS A 144 -13.14 11.64 -10.93
N CYS A 145 -12.32 10.61 -10.66
CA CYS A 145 -10.90 10.62 -11.05
C CYS A 145 -10.74 10.69 -12.58
N ALA A 146 -11.55 9.95 -13.33
CA ALA A 146 -11.47 9.90 -14.80
C ALA A 146 -11.87 11.24 -15.47
N SER A 147 -12.82 11.96 -14.88
CA SER A 147 -13.25 13.29 -15.34
C SER A 147 -12.34 14.44 -14.85
N GLY A 148 -11.48 14.16 -13.85
CA GLY A 148 -10.67 15.19 -13.17
C GLY A 148 -11.49 16.06 -12.20
N ASP A 149 -12.65 15.57 -11.75
CA ASP A 149 -13.46 16.19 -10.70
C ASP A 149 -12.81 15.95 -9.34
N LEU A 150 -12.02 16.91 -8.88
CA LEU A 150 -11.32 16.83 -7.61
C LEU A 150 -12.29 16.76 -6.43
N ALA A 151 -13.33 17.59 -6.41
CA ALA A 151 -14.25 17.65 -5.27
C ALA A 151 -15.00 16.32 -5.09
N GLY A 152 -15.57 15.80 -6.18
CA GLY A 152 -16.24 14.51 -6.15
C GLY A 152 -15.29 13.34 -5.87
N ALA A 153 -14.02 13.40 -6.33
CA ALA A 153 -13.03 12.37 -6.03
C ALA A 153 -12.64 12.36 -4.55
N VAL A 154 -12.48 13.53 -3.93
CA VAL A 154 -12.20 13.65 -2.49
C VAL A 154 -13.38 13.11 -1.68
N GLU A 155 -14.60 13.55 -1.96
CA GLU A 155 -15.81 13.08 -1.28
C GLU A 155 -15.96 11.56 -1.37
N ALA A 156 -15.82 10.99 -2.58
CA ALA A 156 -15.92 9.55 -2.80
C ALA A 156 -14.81 8.78 -2.07
N ALA A 157 -13.57 9.28 -2.07
CA ALA A 157 -12.45 8.64 -1.36
C ALA A 157 -12.65 8.68 0.16
N GLU A 158 -13.09 9.81 0.71
CA GLU A 158 -13.39 9.95 2.14
C GLU A 158 -14.48 8.99 2.61
N HIS A 159 -15.49 8.73 1.79
CA HIS A 159 -16.52 7.74 2.10
C HIS A 159 -16.00 6.29 2.04
N LEU A 160 -14.92 6.04 1.29
CA LEU A 160 -14.32 4.70 1.18
C LEU A 160 -13.34 4.41 2.31
N VAL A 161 -12.64 5.43 2.83
CA VAL A 161 -11.64 5.24 3.91
C VAL A 161 -12.30 4.63 5.14
N GLY A 162 -11.76 3.49 5.60
CA GLY A 162 -12.27 2.71 6.71
C GLY A 162 -13.46 1.79 6.37
N LEU A 163 -13.92 1.77 5.12
CA LEU A 163 -15.06 0.95 4.71
C LEU A 163 -14.65 -0.51 4.46
N GLY A 164 -15.21 -1.41 5.23
CA GLY A 164 -14.97 -2.85 5.17
C GLY A 164 -14.36 -3.40 6.45
N PRO A 165 -14.37 -4.73 6.64
CA PRO A 165 -13.84 -5.38 7.82
C PRO A 165 -12.32 -5.55 7.78
N GLY A 166 -11.72 -5.85 8.95
CA GLY A 166 -10.34 -6.30 9.09
C GLY A 166 -9.33 -5.20 9.40
N LEU A 167 -8.05 -5.59 9.45
CA LEU A 167 -6.93 -4.69 9.75
C LEU A 167 -6.64 -3.71 8.62
N VAL A 168 -6.97 -4.07 7.38
CA VAL A 168 -6.90 -3.21 6.21
C VAL A 168 -8.25 -3.31 5.51
N PRO A 169 -9.15 -2.34 5.73
CA PRO A 169 -10.45 -2.29 5.07
C PRO A 169 -10.34 -2.23 3.54
N SER A 170 -11.32 -2.81 2.86
CA SER A 170 -11.37 -2.86 1.39
C SER A 170 -11.34 -1.46 0.76
N GLY A 171 -12.02 -0.50 1.36
CA GLY A 171 -12.04 0.89 0.88
C GLY A 171 -10.67 1.53 0.89
N ASP A 172 -9.86 1.29 1.94
CA ASP A 172 -8.48 1.78 2.01
C ASP A 172 -7.60 1.17 0.93
N SER A 173 -7.83 -0.11 0.62
CA SER A 173 -7.12 -0.81 -0.45
C SER A 173 -7.45 -0.24 -1.83
N VAL A 174 -8.74 0.03 -2.10
CA VAL A 174 -9.20 0.70 -3.34
C VAL A 174 -8.56 2.08 -3.47
N VAL A 175 -8.64 2.92 -2.43
CA VAL A 175 -8.06 4.27 -2.43
C VAL A 175 -6.54 4.22 -2.62
N SER A 176 -5.84 3.32 -1.91
CA SER A 176 -4.39 3.12 -2.07
C SER A 176 -4.01 2.75 -3.51
N GLY A 177 -4.77 1.85 -4.14
CA GLY A 177 -4.55 1.47 -5.54
C GLY A 177 -4.71 2.65 -6.49
N VAL A 178 -5.76 3.47 -6.33
CA VAL A 178 -6.00 4.69 -7.12
C VAL A 178 -4.85 5.68 -6.95
N LEU A 179 -4.43 5.98 -5.71
CA LEU A 179 -3.34 6.90 -5.42
C LEU A 179 -2.01 6.46 -6.05
N LEU A 180 -1.65 5.18 -5.90
CA LEU A 180 -0.44 4.61 -6.46
C LEU A 180 -0.42 4.70 -7.99
N ALA A 181 -1.52 4.34 -8.66
CA ALA A 181 -1.60 4.39 -10.11
C ALA A 181 -1.55 5.84 -10.64
N LEU A 182 -2.33 6.76 -10.08
CA LEU A 182 -2.33 8.17 -10.46
C LEU A 182 -0.95 8.81 -10.28
N ARG A 183 -0.28 8.55 -9.15
CA ARG A 183 1.02 9.12 -8.85
C ARG A 183 2.13 8.54 -9.71
N LEU A 184 2.23 7.21 -9.75
CA LEU A 184 3.37 6.50 -10.32
C LEU A 184 3.24 6.37 -11.85
N LEU A 185 2.10 5.86 -12.35
CA LEU A 185 1.87 5.74 -13.78
C LEU A 185 1.61 7.11 -14.42
N GLY A 186 0.86 7.99 -13.72
CA GLY A 186 0.67 9.37 -14.14
C GLY A 186 1.99 10.15 -14.20
N GLY A 187 2.93 9.92 -13.28
CA GLY A 187 4.26 10.52 -13.31
C GLY A 187 5.16 10.00 -14.40
N ALA A 188 4.96 8.75 -14.86
CA ALA A 188 5.77 8.12 -15.90
C ALA A 188 5.27 8.38 -17.32
N ILE A 189 3.97 8.64 -17.51
CA ILE A 189 3.36 8.89 -18.83
C ILE A 189 3.53 10.35 -19.26
N SER A 190 3.82 10.58 -20.53
CA SER A 190 3.86 11.94 -21.10
C SER A 190 2.48 12.62 -20.97
N GLY A 191 2.45 13.86 -20.52
CA GLY A 191 1.21 14.62 -20.30
C GLY A 191 0.48 14.27 -18.99
N GLY A 192 1.03 13.42 -18.12
CA GLY A 192 0.37 12.95 -16.91
C GLY A 192 0.37 13.92 -15.71
N THR A 193 0.78 15.17 -15.90
CA THR A 193 0.85 16.19 -14.82
C THR A 193 -0.49 16.36 -14.09
N ARG A 194 -1.62 16.30 -14.80
CA ARG A 194 -2.97 16.42 -14.20
C ARG A 194 -3.28 15.23 -13.30
N ALA A 195 -2.87 14.02 -13.66
CA ALA A 195 -3.04 12.83 -12.85
C ALA A 195 -2.22 12.93 -11.54
N VAL A 196 -0.97 13.39 -11.62
CA VAL A 196 -0.12 13.62 -10.45
C VAL A 196 -0.68 14.73 -9.56
N TRP A 197 -1.19 15.79 -10.16
CA TRP A 197 -1.85 16.88 -9.43
C TRP A 197 -3.08 16.36 -8.65
N LEU A 198 -3.95 15.58 -9.29
CA LEU A 198 -5.10 14.94 -8.66
C LEU A 198 -4.65 14.00 -7.51
N ALA A 199 -3.62 13.18 -7.74
CA ALA A 199 -3.05 12.31 -6.73
C ALA A 199 -2.55 13.08 -5.50
N ASN A 200 -1.91 14.24 -5.69
CA ASN A 200 -1.40 15.06 -4.59
C ASN A 200 -2.52 15.59 -3.70
N TRP A 201 -3.58 16.14 -4.29
CA TRP A 201 -4.71 16.66 -3.55
C TRP A 201 -5.52 15.57 -2.85
N LEU A 202 -5.79 14.47 -3.58
CA LEU A 202 -6.47 13.32 -3.03
C LEU A 202 -5.68 12.71 -1.87
N SER A 203 -4.35 12.60 -2.02
CA SER A 203 -3.46 12.14 -0.94
C SER A 203 -3.56 13.02 0.29
N ALA A 204 -3.51 14.34 0.13
CA ALA A 204 -3.62 15.28 1.24
C ALA A 204 -4.97 15.14 1.99
N ALA A 205 -6.07 15.03 1.23
CA ALA A 205 -7.41 14.88 1.81
C ALA A 205 -7.52 13.57 2.60
N VAL A 206 -7.20 12.41 2.00
CA VAL A 206 -7.40 11.11 2.64
C VAL A 206 -6.43 10.84 3.79
N THR A 207 -5.26 11.49 3.84
CA THR A 207 -4.29 11.27 4.92
C THR A 207 -4.42 12.26 6.08
N CYS A 208 -5.15 13.36 5.90
CA CYS A 208 -5.31 14.42 6.92
C CYS A 208 -5.86 13.87 8.25
N ASP A 209 -6.86 13.01 8.18
CA ASP A 209 -7.55 12.44 9.32
C ASP A 209 -7.67 10.91 9.26
N ALA A 210 -6.85 10.25 8.44
CA ALA A 210 -6.87 8.80 8.24
C ALA A 210 -6.86 8.02 9.56
N ALA A 211 -6.06 8.45 10.54
CA ALA A 211 -5.96 7.79 11.85
C ALA A 211 -7.28 7.78 12.65
N GLN A 212 -8.24 8.65 12.31
CA GLN A 212 -9.56 8.74 12.94
C GLN A 212 -10.62 7.96 12.18
N ARG A 213 -10.39 7.69 10.88
CA ARG A 213 -11.37 7.07 9.97
C ARG A 213 -11.14 5.59 9.76
N THR A 214 -9.90 5.14 9.88
CA THR A 214 -9.54 3.75 9.61
C THR A 214 -8.60 3.19 10.70
N THR A 215 -8.17 1.95 10.53
CA THR A 215 -7.23 1.32 11.45
C THR A 215 -5.85 1.98 11.36
N THR A 216 -5.06 1.93 12.42
CA THR A 216 -3.70 2.50 12.43
C THR A 216 -2.80 1.90 11.35
N LEU A 217 -2.96 0.59 11.07
CA LEU A 217 -2.23 -0.06 9.99
C LEU A 217 -2.64 0.49 8.62
N ALA A 218 -3.95 0.55 8.34
CA ALA A 218 -4.45 1.06 7.07
C ALA A 218 -4.10 2.54 6.86
N ALA A 219 -4.20 3.37 7.90
CA ALA A 219 -3.74 4.76 7.86
C ALA A 219 -2.27 4.87 7.47
N SER A 220 -1.39 4.06 8.09
CA SER A 220 0.04 4.01 7.74
C SER A 220 0.27 3.56 6.29
N LEU A 221 -0.52 2.61 5.76
CA LEU A 221 -0.44 2.18 4.37
C LEU A 221 -0.95 3.24 3.40
N LEU A 222 -2.03 3.98 3.74
CA LEU A 222 -2.50 5.13 2.97
C LEU A 222 -1.42 6.22 2.87
N HIS A 223 -0.73 6.52 3.98
CA HIS A 223 0.40 7.45 3.96
C HIS A 223 1.57 6.97 3.09
N CYS A 224 1.85 5.67 3.06
CA CYS A 224 2.82 5.08 2.14
C CYS A 224 2.37 5.25 0.68
N ALA A 225 1.11 4.90 0.37
CA ALA A 225 0.55 5.04 -0.98
C ALA A 225 0.55 6.49 -1.46
N ALA A 226 0.21 7.44 -0.57
CA ALA A 226 0.30 8.88 -0.82
C ALA A 226 1.70 9.35 -1.22
N LYS A 227 2.75 8.68 -0.75
CA LYS A 227 4.16 8.94 -1.11
C LYS A 227 4.63 8.12 -2.32
N GLY A 228 3.78 7.29 -2.93
CA GLY A 228 4.15 6.37 -4.01
C GLY A 228 4.92 5.13 -3.55
N GLN A 229 4.83 4.81 -2.28
CA GLN A 229 5.45 3.62 -1.68
C GLN A 229 4.44 2.47 -1.69
N ALA A 230 4.80 1.38 -2.36
CA ALA A 230 3.90 0.26 -2.60
C ALA A 230 4.45 -1.06 -2.02
N ALA A 231 3.55 -2.00 -1.73
CA ALA A 231 3.93 -3.38 -1.49
C ALA A 231 4.64 -3.97 -2.71
N ALA A 232 5.53 -4.93 -2.50
CA ALA A 232 6.31 -5.51 -3.60
C ALA A 232 5.43 -6.12 -4.69
N GLU A 233 4.33 -6.76 -4.32
CA GLU A 233 3.36 -7.35 -5.24
C GLU A 233 2.65 -6.28 -6.09
N VAL A 234 2.30 -5.15 -5.48
CA VAL A 234 1.71 -3.99 -6.18
C VAL A 234 2.73 -3.34 -7.11
N SER A 235 3.97 -3.15 -6.63
CA SER A 235 5.07 -2.63 -7.44
C SER A 235 5.31 -3.49 -8.69
N ALA A 236 5.33 -4.82 -8.52
CA ALA A 236 5.48 -5.77 -9.64
C ALA A 236 4.34 -5.66 -10.66
N VAL A 237 3.09 -5.49 -10.20
CA VAL A 237 1.94 -5.26 -11.11
C VAL A 237 2.09 -3.94 -11.86
N LEU A 238 2.42 -2.86 -11.18
CA LEU A 238 2.62 -1.55 -11.81
C LEU A 238 3.75 -1.57 -12.85
N LEU A 239 4.89 -2.21 -12.51
CA LEU A 239 6.01 -2.41 -13.45
C LEU A 239 5.61 -3.32 -14.62
N GLY A 240 4.79 -4.35 -14.36
CA GLY A 240 4.23 -5.21 -15.39
C GLY A 240 3.31 -4.45 -16.35
N MET A 241 2.43 -3.56 -15.85
CA MET A 241 1.60 -2.68 -16.68
C MET A 241 2.44 -1.73 -17.53
N ALA A 242 3.59 -1.32 -17.02
CA ALA A 242 4.58 -0.54 -17.79
C ALA A 242 5.43 -1.40 -18.75
N GLY A 243 5.28 -2.71 -18.75
CA GLY A 243 6.01 -3.66 -19.57
C GLY A 243 7.47 -3.89 -19.15
N GLN A 244 7.79 -3.65 -17.88
CA GLN A 244 9.12 -3.82 -17.30
C GLN A 244 9.27 -5.15 -16.54
N GLU A 245 8.14 -5.79 -16.20
CA GLU A 245 8.08 -7.11 -15.53
C GLU A 245 6.98 -8.00 -16.15
N PRO A 246 7.01 -9.33 -15.93
CA PRO A 246 5.94 -10.24 -16.35
C PRO A 246 4.63 -9.97 -15.58
N LEU A 247 3.67 -9.33 -16.24
CA LEU A 247 2.42 -8.87 -15.61
C LEU A 247 1.55 -10.01 -15.11
N GLU A 248 1.42 -11.10 -15.87
CA GLU A 248 0.55 -12.22 -15.52
C GLU A 248 0.94 -12.87 -14.18
N ARG A 249 2.23 -13.07 -13.97
CA ARG A 249 2.75 -13.62 -12.71
C ARG A 249 2.57 -12.65 -11.55
N ALA A 250 2.82 -11.37 -11.79
CA ALA A 250 2.66 -10.32 -10.77
C ALA A 250 1.18 -10.18 -10.36
N ALA A 251 0.27 -10.14 -11.34
CA ALA A 251 -1.17 -10.05 -11.11
C ALA A 251 -1.72 -11.26 -10.35
N SER A 252 -1.30 -12.49 -10.73
CA SER A 252 -1.72 -13.70 -10.01
C SER A 252 -1.31 -13.68 -8.54
N ARG A 253 -0.11 -13.18 -8.22
CA ARG A 253 0.35 -13.04 -6.83
C ARG A 253 -0.44 -11.99 -6.07
N LEU A 254 -0.70 -10.83 -6.69
CA LEU A 254 -1.50 -9.77 -6.08
C LEU A 254 -2.92 -10.25 -5.82
N LEU A 255 -3.58 -10.87 -6.80
CA LEU A 255 -4.97 -11.33 -6.68
C LEU A 255 -5.14 -12.46 -5.67
N ALA A 256 -4.10 -13.27 -5.43
CA ALA A 256 -4.10 -14.29 -4.37
C ALA A 256 -3.90 -13.70 -2.96
N ALA A 257 -3.47 -12.45 -2.85
CA ALA A 257 -3.24 -11.80 -1.56
C ALA A 257 -4.55 -11.32 -0.92
N PRO A 258 -4.65 -11.26 0.41
CA PRO A 258 -5.73 -10.55 1.08
C PRO A 258 -5.84 -9.11 0.54
N GLN A 259 -7.05 -8.61 0.31
CA GLN A 259 -7.35 -7.30 -0.30
C GLN A 259 -6.73 -7.07 -1.69
N GLY A 260 -6.11 -8.09 -2.30
CA GLY A 260 -5.47 -7.98 -3.60
C GLY A 260 -6.43 -7.60 -4.73
N ALA A 261 -7.67 -8.09 -4.68
CA ALA A 261 -8.71 -7.73 -5.64
C ALA A 261 -9.12 -6.24 -5.51
N ASP A 262 -9.25 -5.72 -4.29
CA ASP A 262 -9.58 -4.31 -4.04
C ASP A 262 -8.44 -3.38 -4.50
N LEU A 263 -7.19 -3.75 -4.19
CA LEU A 263 -6.00 -3.04 -4.70
C LEU A 263 -5.95 -3.04 -6.22
N ALA A 264 -6.13 -4.20 -6.86
CA ALA A 264 -6.10 -4.34 -8.32
C ALA A 264 -7.20 -3.50 -8.98
N TRP A 265 -8.40 -3.48 -8.40
CA TRP A 265 -9.48 -2.62 -8.85
C TRP A 265 -9.08 -1.14 -8.79
N GLY A 266 -8.52 -0.70 -7.66
CA GLY A 266 -8.02 0.67 -7.49
C GLY A 266 -6.92 1.02 -8.50
N LEU A 267 -5.98 0.09 -8.75
CA LEU A 267 -4.93 0.27 -9.77
C LEU A 267 -5.51 0.46 -11.16
N LEU A 268 -6.51 -0.33 -11.55
CA LEU A 268 -7.22 -0.21 -12.84
C LEU A 268 -7.94 1.14 -12.96
N ALA A 269 -8.66 1.55 -11.93
CA ALA A 269 -9.37 2.83 -11.90
C ALA A 269 -8.41 4.02 -12.02
N GLY A 270 -7.33 4.03 -11.22
CA GLY A 270 -6.31 5.08 -11.26
C GLY A 270 -5.53 5.10 -12.58
N CYS A 271 -5.22 3.94 -13.16
CA CYS A 271 -4.59 3.84 -14.47
C CYS A 271 -5.48 4.43 -15.58
N ARG A 272 -6.77 4.08 -15.60
CA ARG A 272 -7.73 4.65 -16.55
C ARG A 272 -7.81 6.17 -16.41
N ALA A 273 -7.86 6.68 -15.20
CA ALA A 273 -7.86 8.12 -14.95
C ALA A 273 -6.56 8.78 -15.45
N ALA A 274 -5.38 8.19 -15.19
CA ALA A 274 -4.10 8.69 -15.67
C ALA A 274 -4.06 8.75 -17.21
N LEU A 275 -4.58 7.74 -17.91
CA LEU A 275 -4.72 7.70 -19.36
C LEU A 275 -5.64 8.82 -19.87
N LEU A 276 -6.79 9.04 -19.26
CA LEU A 276 -7.74 10.07 -19.69
C LEU A 276 -7.23 11.48 -19.42
N LEU A 277 -6.59 11.70 -18.28
CA LEU A 277 -6.06 13.00 -17.87
C LEU A 277 -4.75 13.39 -18.62
N SER A 278 -4.09 12.44 -19.29
CA SER A 278 -2.89 12.68 -20.10
C SER A 278 -3.17 13.13 -21.53
N VAL A 279 -4.46 13.24 -21.92
CA VAL A 279 -4.87 13.81 -23.21
C VAL A 279 -4.95 15.31 -23.06
N SER A 280 -4.03 16.01 -23.66
CA SER A 280 -4.03 17.48 -23.79
C SER A 280 -3.99 17.85 -25.25
#